data_65a7769d2f36e412f29c91b0c80d248d
#
_entry.id   65a7769d2f36e412f29c91b0c80d248d
#
_cell.length_a   1.000
_cell.length_b   1.000
_cell.length_c   1.000
_cell.angle_alpha   90.00
_cell.angle_beta   90.00
_cell.angle_gamma   90.00
#
_symmetry.space_group_name_H-M   'P 1'
#
loop_
_entity.id
_entity.type
_entity.pdbx_description
1 polymer ?
#
loop_
_entity_poly.entity_id
_entity_poly.type
_entity_poly.pdbx_seq_one_letter_code
_entity_poly.pdbx_strand_id
1 'polypeptide(L)'
;MTGVQPPSVARRSRAVALLVITVLLLGTLLSGCARVLAALAVQPDDTVTGELVVATPAKSADDKGPTVTLPPDLAPLVDVTPYQQDGYTGTVLRFSQLTFDQTAALTRATIPGSERAQFNLRRAGGRVLVTGLIDLTTVSVDKADFQLKMSFPGRIVEANGDAELGTVSWTFTPGEVGDINATVAYADPDAPSVANWAIGLGVVVALAAAVGVVAARRNRNPPVSPRVR
;
A
#
# COMPACT_ATOMS: atom_id res chain seq x y z
N MET A 1 26.23 43.84 -67.49
CA MET A 1 26.97 42.94 -66.56
C MET A 1 26.17 42.82 -65.33
N THR A 2 25.33 41.80 -65.23
CA THR A 2 24.42 41.52 -64.16
C THR A 2 25.05 40.53 -63.18
N GLY A 3 25.36 40.99 -61.96
CA GLY A 3 25.90 40.17 -60.91
C GLY A 3 24.80 39.30 -60.23
N VAL A 4 24.88 37.99 -60.39
CA VAL A 4 24.06 37.03 -59.74
C VAL A 4 24.60 36.80 -58.31
N GLN A 5 23.84 37.21 -57.28
CA GLN A 5 24.16 36.85 -55.90
C GLN A 5 23.79 35.37 -55.65
N PRO A 6 24.67 34.58 -55.00
CA PRO A 6 24.35 33.20 -54.67
C PRO A 6 23.38 33.17 -53.47
N PRO A 7 22.43 32.22 -53.44
CA PRO A 7 21.37 32.18 -52.48
C PRO A 7 21.82 31.67 -51.12
N SER A 8 21.20 32.22 -50.11
CA SER A 8 21.16 32.06 -48.64
C SER A 8 21.11 30.65 -48.06
N VAL A 9 21.80 29.65 -48.59
CA VAL A 9 21.79 28.27 -48.07
C VAL A 9 22.50 28.18 -46.71
N ALA A 10 23.55 28.96 -46.48
CA ALA A 10 24.30 28.97 -45.21
C ALA A 10 23.50 29.55 -44.02
N ARG A 11 22.50 30.38 -44.28
CA ARG A 11 21.66 30.96 -43.22
C ARG A 11 20.55 30.00 -42.77
N ARG A 12 20.02 29.18 -43.67
CA ARG A 12 19.03 28.13 -43.37
C ARG A 12 19.67 26.98 -42.60
N SER A 13 20.89 26.55 -42.93
CA SER A 13 21.58 25.47 -42.21
C SER A 13 21.91 25.86 -40.74
N ARG A 14 22.28 27.13 -40.49
CA ARG A 14 22.53 27.64 -39.14
C ARG A 14 21.24 27.73 -38.34
N ALA A 15 20.13 28.14 -38.94
CA ALA A 15 18.83 28.19 -38.26
C ALA A 15 18.31 26.78 -37.89
N VAL A 16 18.48 25.80 -38.80
CA VAL A 16 18.12 24.39 -38.52
C VAL A 16 19.02 23.80 -37.43
N ALA A 17 20.34 24.05 -37.46
CA ALA A 17 21.25 23.61 -36.43
C ALA A 17 20.92 24.20 -35.04
N LEU A 18 20.60 25.49 -34.97
CA LEU A 18 20.15 26.14 -33.74
C LEU A 18 18.83 25.56 -33.23
N LEU A 19 17.89 25.29 -34.11
CA LEU A 19 16.59 24.71 -33.74
C LEU A 19 16.76 23.27 -33.22
N VAL A 20 17.60 22.46 -33.85
CA VAL A 20 17.95 21.11 -33.40
C VAL A 20 18.65 21.14 -32.03
N ILE A 21 19.61 22.05 -31.85
CA ILE A 21 20.28 22.23 -30.54
C ILE A 21 19.30 22.69 -29.46
N THR A 22 18.39 23.61 -29.79
CA THR A 22 17.39 24.09 -28.85
C THR A 22 16.39 22.96 -28.47
N VAL A 23 15.97 22.16 -29.44
CA VAL A 23 15.08 21.00 -29.18
C VAL A 23 15.82 19.92 -28.37
N LEU A 24 17.10 19.65 -28.64
CA LEU A 24 17.91 18.75 -27.83
C LEU A 24 18.09 19.27 -26.38
N LEU A 25 18.37 20.57 -26.22
CA LEU A 25 18.50 21.21 -24.91
C LEU A 25 17.17 21.23 -24.14
N LEU A 26 16.05 21.48 -24.81
CA LEU A 26 14.73 21.37 -24.17
C LEU A 26 14.39 19.91 -23.79
N GLY A 27 14.81 18.93 -24.60
CA GLY A 27 14.61 17.51 -24.32
C GLY A 27 15.31 17.02 -23.05
N THR A 28 16.47 17.58 -22.73
CA THR A 28 17.24 17.21 -21.52
C THR A 28 16.68 17.82 -20.24
N LEU A 29 15.80 18.83 -20.34
CA LEU A 29 15.19 19.47 -19.16
C LEU A 29 13.93 18.77 -18.63
N LEU A 30 13.42 17.75 -19.33
CA LEU A 30 12.22 17.00 -18.96
C LEU A 30 12.50 15.64 -18.30
N SER A 31 13.76 15.31 -17.97
CA SER A 31 14.02 14.10 -17.20
C SER A 31 13.56 14.26 -15.76
N GLY A 32 12.31 13.97 -15.53
CA GLY A 32 11.70 13.95 -14.22
C GLY A 32 12.21 12.76 -13.41
N CYS A 33 13.29 12.97 -12.68
CA CYS A 33 13.70 12.04 -11.62
C CYS A 33 12.67 12.10 -10.48
N ALA A 34 12.23 10.97 -9.97
CA ALA A 34 11.29 10.91 -8.84
C ALA A 34 11.77 9.89 -7.82
N ARG A 35 11.65 10.22 -6.55
CA ARG A 35 11.88 9.30 -5.43
C ARG A 35 10.56 9.07 -4.72
N VAL A 36 10.11 7.83 -4.67
CA VAL A 36 8.95 7.42 -3.89
C VAL A 36 9.36 6.25 -3.01
N LEU A 37 9.43 6.51 -1.71
CA LEU A 37 9.77 5.49 -0.72
C LEU A 37 8.58 5.32 0.21
N ALA A 38 8.06 4.11 0.31
CA ALA A 38 6.99 3.77 1.21
C ALA A 38 7.44 2.72 2.21
N ALA A 39 7.30 3.01 3.50
CA ALA A 39 7.54 2.09 4.59
C ALA A 39 6.25 1.96 5.42
N LEU A 40 5.59 0.82 5.31
CA LEU A 40 4.27 0.55 5.88
C LEU A 40 4.36 -0.61 6.88
N ALA A 41 3.61 -0.52 7.96
CA ALA A 41 3.46 -1.61 8.93
C ALA A 41 1.96 -1.89 9.12
N VAL A 42 1.54 -3.07 8.70
CA VAL A 42 0.19 -3.58 8.97
C VAL A 42 0.13 -4.02 10.42
N GLN A 43 -0.88 -3.56 11.14
CA GLN A 43 -1.09 -3.88 12.56
C GLN A 43 -2.04 -5.08 12.71
N PRO A 44 -2.04 -5.75 13.88
CA PRO A 44 -2.94 -6.87 14.14
C PRO A 44 -4.44 -6.53 14.10
N ASP A 45 -4.79 -5.24 14.24
CA ASP A 45 -6.14 -4.70 14.20
C ASP A 45 -6.59 -4.23 12.82
N ASP A 46 -5.90 -4.66 11.75
CA ASP A 46 -6.15 -4.27 10.36
C ASP A 46 -5.98 -2.78 10.05
N THR A 47 -5.22 -2.09 10.88
CA THR A 47 -4.77 -0.74 10.58
C THR A 47 -3.36 -0.73 9.99
N VAL A 48 -2.98 0.38 9.39
CA VAL A 48 -1.66 0.61 8.79
C VAL A 48 -1.04 1.85 9.41
N THR A 49 0.20 1.71 9.82
CA THR A 49 1.06 2.82 10.24
C THR A 49 2.22 2.93 9.27
N GLY A 50 2.67 4.15 8.95
CA GLY A 50 3.79 4.25 8.04
C GLY A 50 4.22 5.65 7.67
N GLU A 51 5.18 5.64 6.77
CA GLU A 51 5.78 6.84 6.17
C GLU A 51 5.85 6.68 4.65
N LEU A 52 5.53 7.75 3.95
CA LEU A 52 5.60 7.83 2.51
C LEU A 52 6.38 9.09 2.13
N VAL A 53 7.47 8.92 1.39
CA VAL A 53 8.29 10.01 0.86
C VAL A 53 8.00 10.19 -0.62
N VAL A 54 7.70 11.42 -1.03
CA VAL A 54 7.58 11.81 -2.44
C VAL A 54 8.48 13.00 -2.69
N ALA A 55 9.49 12.79 -3.50
CA ALA A 55 10.51 13.82 -3.73
C ALA A 55 11.02 13.81 -5.18
N THR A 56 11.57 14.93 -5.59
CA THR A 56 12.29 15.11 -6.86
C THR A 56 13.66 15.71 -6.60
N PRO A 57 14.63 15.58 -7.49
CA PRO A 57 15.91 16.28 -7.36
C PRO A 57 15.70 17.78 -7.21
N ALA A 58 16.37 18.37 -6.23
CA ALA A 58 16.31 19.79 -5.99
C ALA A 58 16.89 20.57 -7.18
N LYS A 59 16.12 21.49 -7.73
CA LYS A 59 16.56 22.36 -8.85
C LYS A 59 17.32 23.58 -8.34
N SER A 60 17.08 23.97 -7.11
CA SER A 60 17.74 25.09 -6.42
C SER A 60 17.69 24.87 -4.89
N ALA A 61 18.39 25.69 -4.12
CA ALA A 61 18.37 25.63 -2.66
C ALA A 61 16.99 25.91 -2.05
N ASP A 62 16.16 26.69 -2.75
CA ASP A 62 14.81 27.10 -2.30
C ASP A 62 13.69 26.21 -2.91
N ASP A 63 14.06 25.17 -3.66
CA ASP A 63 13.09 24.26 -4.28
C ASP A 63 12.39 23.43 -3.18
N LYS A 64 11.06 23.50 -3.15
CA LYS A 64 10.23 22.77 -2.19
C LYS A 64 9.80 21.40 -2.71
N GLY A 65 10.07 21.11 -3.98
CA GLY A 65 9.67 19.85 -4.63
C GLY A 65 8.15 19.69 -4.79
N PRO A 66 7.70 18.46 -5.05
CA PRO A 66 6.29 18.15 -5.22
C PRO A 66 5.50 18.34 -3.92
N THR A 67 4.33 18.97 -4.05
CA THR A 67 3.35 19.11 -2.96
C THR A 67 2.24 18.06 -3.16
N VAL A 68 1.85 17.41 -2.07
CA VAL A 68 0.76 16.45 -2.07
C VAL A 68 -0.51 17.13 -1.55
N THR A 69 -1.59 17.01 -2.30
CA THR A 69 -2.91 17.47 -1.86
C THR A 69 -3.68 16.28 -1.29
N LEU A 70 -3.91 16.30 0.01
CA LEU A 70 -4.66 15.25 0.69
C LEU A 70 -6.17 15.45 0.56
N PRO A 71 -6.96 14.38 0.43
CA PRO A 71 -8.39 14.42 0.64
C PRO A 71 -8.75 14.99 2.01
N PRO A 72 -9.87 15.75 2.16
CA PRO A 72 -10.24 16.38 3.42
C PRO A 72 -10.42 15.42 4.61
N ASP A 73 -10.81 14.19 4.34
CA ASP A 73 -10.99 13.11 5.33
C ASP A 73 -9.65 12.52 5.80
N LEU A 74 -8.60 12.60 5.00
CA LEU A 74 -7.26 12.12 5.35
C LEU A 74 -6.38 13.23 5.96
N ALA A 75 -6.64 14.49 5.67
CA ALA A 75 -5.82 15.61 6.14
C ALA A 75 -5.60 15.63 7.67
N PRO A 76 -6.59 15.35 8.55
CA PRO A 76 -6.38 15.30 9.99
C PRO A 76 -5.63 14.05 10.50
N LEU A 77 -5.47 13.03 9.66
CA LEU A 77 -4.87 11.73 10.01
C LEU A 77 -3.42 11.58 9.55
N VAL A 78 -2.95 12.49 8.70
CA VAL A 78 -1.63 12.42 8.06
C VAL A 78 -0.84 13.68 8.40
N ASP A 79 0.31 13.49 9.04
CA ASP A 79 1.29 14.56 9.25
C ASP A 79 2.14 14.76 7.99
N VAL A 80 2.19 15.98 7.51
CA VAL A 80 2.87 16.35 6.27
C VAL A 80 4.04 17.28 6.59
N THR A 81 5.25 16.81 6.32
CA THR A 81 6.47 17.55 6.61
C THR A 81 7.37 17.67 5.37
N PRO A 82 8.17 18.74 5.24
CA PRO A 82 9.13 18.87 4.16
C PRO A 82 10.19 17.76 4.19
N TYR A 83 10.58 17.29 3.02
CA TYR A 83 11.68 16.36 2.82
C TYR A 83 12.83 17.06 2.11
N GLN A 84 14.05 16.93 2.65
CA GLN A 84 15.26 17.45 2.00
C GLN A 84 16.45 16.59 2.38
N GLN A 85 16.79 15.61 1.56
CA GLN A 85 17.91 14.69 1.76
C GLN A 85 18.53 14.25 0.43
N ASP A 86 19.82 14.02 0.40
CA ASP A 86 20.59 13.46 -0.73
C ASP A 86 20.39 14.21 -2.08
N GLY A 87 20.17 15.53 -2.01
CA GLY A 87 19.88 16.33 -3.21
C GLY A 87 18.44 16.21 -3.72
N TYR A 88 17.55 15.56 -2.98
CA TYR A 88 16.11 15.50 -3.25
C TYR A 88 15.35 16.44 -2.32
N THR A 89 14.27 16.99 -2.86
CA THR A 89 13.33 17.83 -2.10
C THR A 89 11.90 17.40 -2.38
N GLY A 90 11.03 17.52 -1.37
CA GLY A 90 9.64 17.09 -1.49
C GLY A 90 8.92 17.03 -0.16
N THR A 91 8.14 15.96 0.03
CA THR A 91 7.24 15.83 1.16
C THR A 91 7.35 14.44 1.78
N VAL A 92 7.34 14.40 3.13
CA VAL A 92 7.12 13.18 3.91
C VAL A 92 5.71 13.21 4.48
N LEU A 93 5.00 12.12 4.30
CA LEU A 93 3.69 11.89 4.91
C LEU A 93 3.83 10.80 5.96
N ARG A 94 3.52 11.11 7.22
CA ARG A 94 3.50 10.15 8.33
C ARG A 94 2.08 9.95 8.81
N PHE A 95 1.73 8.72 9.07
CA PHE A 95 0.38 8.38 9.54
C PHE A 95 0.43 7.16 10.46
N SER A 96 -0.61 7.06 11.28
CA SER A 96 -0.82 5.91 12.16
C SER A 96 -2.30 5.53 12.15
N GLN A 97 -2.57 4.20 12.27
CA GLN A 97 -3.93 3.66 12.39
C GLN A 97 -4.88 4.01 11.24
N LEU A 98 -4.37 4.16 10.00
CA LEU A 98 -5.24 4.25 8.84
C LEU A 98 -5.86 2.87 8.54
N THR A 99 -7.12 2.84 8.18
CA THR A 99 -7.76 1.63 7.65
C THR A 99 -7.15 1.25 6.30
N PHE A 100 -7.39 0.03 5.83
CA PHE A 100 -6.93 -0.41 4.51
C PHE A 100 -7.46 0.49 3.38
N ASP A 101 -8.73 0.90 3.45
CA ASP A 101 -9.33 1.80 2.46
C ASP A 101 -8.72 3.21 2.50
N GLN A 102 -8.47 3.75 3.69
CA GLN A 102 -7.78 5.04 3.86
C GLN A 102 -6.35 4.99 3.33
N THR A 103 -5.63 3.89 3.58
CA THR A 103 -4.28 3.68 3.04
C THR A 103 -4.29 3.63 1.51
N ALA A 104 -5.24 2.92 0.91
CA ALA A 104 -5.41 2.89 -0.54
C ALA A 104 -5.78 4.27 -1.11
N ALA A 105 -6.61 5.04 -0.41
CA ALA A 105 -6.96 6.42 -0.81
C ALA A 105 -5.75 7.36 -0.71
N LEU A 106 -4.94 7.25 0.35
CA LEU A 106 -3.71 8.01 0.51
C LEU A 106 -2.71 7.73 -0.63
N THR A 107 -2.50 6.45 -0.95
CA THR A 107 -1.60 6.06 -2.05
C THR A 107 -2.05 6.66 -3.38
N ARG A 108 -3.34 6.63 -3.69
CA ARG A 108 -3.89 7.26 -4.90
C ARG A 108 -3.71 8.78 -4.92
N ALA A 109 -3.87 9.46 -3.79
CA ALA A 109 -3.70 10.90 -3.69
C ALA A 109 -2.23 11.35 -3.83
N THR A 110 -1.28 10.45 -3.53
CA THR A 110 0.14 10.78 -3.42
C THR A 110 0.90 10.53 -4.71
N ILE A 111 0.49 9.54 -5.50
CA ILE A 111 1.17 9.17 -6.74
C ILE A 111 0.56 9.99 -7.90
N PRO A 112 1.33 10.88 -8.55
CA PRO A 112 0.86 11.61 -9.72
C PRO A 112 0.50 10.65 -10.87
N GLY A 113 -0.71 10.82 -11.44
CA GLY A 113 -1.23 9.90 -12.45
C GLY A 113 -1.81 8.63 -11.81
N SER A 114 -2.69 8.79 -10.83
CA SER A 114 -3.30 7.74 -10.01
C SER A 114 -3.96 6.59 -10.79
N GLU A 115 -4.21 6.76 -12.07
CA GLU A 115 -4.64 5.68 -12.97
C GLU A 115 -3.55 4.62 -13.19
N ARG A 116 -2.29 4.97 -12.95
CA ARG A 116 -1.10 4.12 -13.16
C ARG A 116 -0.60 3.44 -11.89
N ALA A 117 -1.16 3.77 -10.74
CA ALA A 117 -0.83 3.14 -9.48
C ALA A 117 -2.10 2.67 -8.80
N GLN A 118 -2.25 1.37 -8.69
CA GLN A 118 -3.31 0.72 -7.95
C GLN A 118 -2.69 0.03 -6.75
N PHE A 119 -3.26 0.24 -5.59
CA PHE A 119 -2.82 -0.41 -4.35
C PHE A 119 -4.04 -0.75 -3.52
N ASN A 120 -4.14 -1.98 -3.09
CA ASN A 120 -5.28 -2.49 -2.34
C ASN A 120 -4.81 -3.48 -1.27
N LEU A 121 -5.34 -3.30 -0.06
CA LEU A 121 -5.24 -4.25 1.03
C LEU A 121 -6.63 -4.78 1.34
N ARG A 122 -6.76 -6.07 1.51
CA ARG A 122 -8.05 -6.70 1.78
C ARG A 122 -7.90 -7.89 2.71
N ARG A 123 -8.77 -7.95 3.72
CA ARG A 123 -8.91 -9.13 4.56
C ARG A 123 -9.82 -10.17 3.88
N ALA A 124 -9.42 -11.42 3.97
CA ALA A 124 -10.19 -12.58 3.55
C ALA A 124 -10.04 -13.69 4.62
N GLY A 125 -10.93 -13.66 5.62
CA GLY A 125 -10.84 -14.53 6.80
C GLY A 125 -9.51 -14.34 7.56
N GLY A 126 -8.82 -15.41 7.87
CA GLY A 126 -7.52 -15.38 8.56
C GLY A 126 -6.34 -14.95 7.67
N ARG A 127 -6.56 -14.24 6.57
CA ARG A 127 -5.53 -13.77 5.65
C ARG A 127 -5.74 -12.34 5.24
N VAL A 128 -4.66 -11.62 5.00
CA VAL A 128 -4.65 -10.34 4.32
C VAL A 128 -3.96 -10.48 2.98
N LEU A 129 -4.62 -9.96 1.96
CA LEU A 129 -4.11 -9.91 0.59
C LEU A 129 -3.69 -8.47 0.29
N VAL A 130 -2.47 -8.34 -0.20
CA VAL A 130 -1.93 -7.10 -0.74
C VAL A 130 -1.84 -7.28 -2.24
N THR A 131 -2.45 -6.39 -2.99
CA THR A 131 -2.39 -6.39 -4.46
C THR A 131 -2.15 -4.97 -4.95
N GLY A 132 -1.36 -4.84 -6.00
CA GLY A 132 -1.12 -3.55 -6.59
C GLY A 132 -0.45 -3.65 -7.93
N LEU A 133 -0.44 -2.53 -8.63
CA LEU A 133 0.24 -2.34 -9.88
C LEU A 133 0.78 -0.92 -9.92
N ILE A 134 2.02 -0.76 -10.35
CA ILE A 134 2.64 0.53 -10.58
C ILE A 134 3.19 0.59 -12.01
N ASP A 135 2.67 1.52 -12.81
CA ASP A 135 3.13 1.75 -14.18
C ASP A 135 4.15 2.88 -14.21
N LEU A 136 5.40 2.52 -14.36
CA LEU A 136 6.54 3.43 -14.48
C LEU A 136 7.04 3.58 -15.91
N THR A 137 6.30 3.11 -16.92
CA THR A 137 6.72 3.12 -18.34
C THR A 137 7.04 4.50 -18.88
N THR A 138 6.45 5.56 -18.31
CA THR A 138 6.71 6.95 -18.69
C THR A 138 7.74 7.65 -17.82
N VAL A 139 8.28 6.96 -16.81
CA VAL A 139 9.29 7.49 -15.90
C VAL A 139 10.67 7.24 -16.47
N SER A 140 11.49 8.29 -16.56
CA SER A 140 12.84 8.23 -17.10
C SER A 140 13.77 7.37 -16.22
N VAL A 141 14.54 6.48 -16.86
CA VAL A 141 15.34 5.44 -16.17
C VAL A 141 16.49 6.01 -15.33
N ASP A 142 16.96 7.23 -15.64
CA ASP A 142 18.28 7.68 -15.20
C ASP A 142 18.42 8.12 -13.73
N LYS A 143 17.39 8.18 -12.91
CA LYS A 143 17.48 8.60 -11.48
C LYS A 143 16.16 8.48 -10.73
N ALA A 144 15.37 7.47 -10.98
CA ALA A 144 14.15 7.25 -10.20
C ALA A 144 14.37 6.11 -9.19
N ASP A 145 13.88 6.32 -7.98
CA ASP A 145 14.00 5.39 -6.87
C ASP A 145 12.59 5.13 -6.32
N PHE A 146 12.06 3.94 -6.62
CA PHE A 146 10.72 3.53 -6.21
C PHE A 146 10.81 2.27 -5.36
N GLN A 147 10.51 2.39 -4.09
CA GLN A 147 10.58 1.29 -3.14
C GLN A 147 9.31 1.24 -2.28
N LEU A 148 8.79 0.03 -2.08
CA LEU A 148 7.75 -0.26 -1.11
C LEU A 148 8.27 -1.32 -0.15
N LYS A 149 8.23 -1.02 1.14
CA LYS A 149 8.53 -1.96 2.21
C LYS A 149 7.32 -2.11 3.11
N MET A 150 6.86 -3.34 3.31
CA MET A 150 5.71 -3.63 4.16
C MET A 150 6.05 -4.68 5.20
N SER A 151 5.84 -4.38 6.47
CA SER A 151 5.92 -5.34 7.55
C SER A 151 4.52 -5.79 7.99
N PHE A 152 4.43 -7.04 8.43
CA PHE A 152 3.17 -7.70 8.75
C PHE A 152 3.22 -8.38 10.12
N PRO A 153 2.07 -8.44 10.86
CA PRO A 153 2.01 -9.08 12.17
C PRO A 153 1.98 -10.61 12.09
N GLY A 154 1.89 -11.17 10.88
CA GLY A 154 1.73 -12.58 10.66
C GLY A 154 2.74 -13.21 9.72
N ARG A 155 2.50 -14.47 9.37
CA ARG A 155 3.38 -15.23 8.49
C ARG A 155 3.08 -14.91 7.02
N ILE A 156 4.09 -14.51 6.27
CA ILE A 156 4.00 -14.37 4.81
C ILE A 156 3.84 -15.77 4.21
N VAL A 157 2.72 -15.98 3.50
CA VAL A 157 2.39 -17.24 2.82
C VAL A 157 2.98 -17.25 1.43
N GLU A 158 2.83 -16.11 0.74
CA GLU A 158 3.30 -15.89 -0.63
C GLU A 158 3.58 -14.41 -0.83
N ALA A 159 4.60 -14.08 -1.58
CA ALA A 159 4.89 -12.72 -2.04
C ALA A 159 5.73 -12.79 -3.32
N ASN A 160 5.56 -11.78 -4.20
CA ASN A 160 6.41 -11.59 -5.37
C ASN A 160 7.56 -10.59 -5.14
N GLY A 161 7.63 -9.99 -3.95
CA GLY A 161 8.75 -9.19 -3.47
C GLY A 161 9.75 -10.01 -2.66
N ASP A 162 10.83 -9.37 -2.23
CA ASP A 162 11.83 -9.95 -1.34
C ASP A 162 11.29 -10.03 0.09
N ALA A 163 11.07 -11.25 0.57
CA ALA A 163 10.41 -11.51 1.85
C ALA A 163 11.43 -11.95 2.92
N GLU A 164 11.60 -11.13 3.94
CA GLU A 164 12.52 -11.39 5.06
C GLU A 164 11.91 -10.97 6.39
N LEU A 165 11.98 -11.85 7.40
CA LEU A 165 11.60 -11.55 8.80
C LEU A 165 10.23 -10.86 8.98
N GLY A 166 9.20 -11.31 8.22
CA GLY A 166 7.86 -10.73 8.32
C GLY A 166 7.67 -9.41 7.54
N THR A 167 8.66 -9.05 6.74
CA THR A 167 8.63 -7.85 5.87
C THR A 167 8.76 -8.29 4.43
N VAL A 168 8.05 -7.63 3.53
CA VAL A 168 8.22 -7.77 2.08
C VAL A 168 8.69 -6.44 1.52
N SER A 169 9.70 -6.50 0.66
CA SER A 169 10.28 -5.34 0.00
C SER A 169 10.13 -5.48 -1.52
N TRP A 170 9.62 -4.44 -2.16
CA TRP A 170 9.55 -4.32 -3.62
C TRP A 170 10.39 -3.13 -4.06
N THR A 171 11.22 -3.36 -5.05
CA THR A 171 11.97 -2.31 -5.76
C THR A 171 11.49 -2.31 -7.20
N PHE A 172 11.07 -1.14 -7.68
CA PHE A 172 10.48 -1.02 -9.01
C PHE A 172 11.46 -0.37 -9.96
N THR A 173 11.55 -0.94 -11.16
CA THR A 173 12.42 -0.43 -12.22
C THR A 173 11.67 0.63 -13.03
N PRO A 174 12.20 1.86 -13.12
CA PRO A 174 11.65 2.86 -14.04
C PRO A 174 11.64 2.35 -15.50
N GLY A 175 10.59 2.71 -16.24
CA GLY A 175 10.38 2.23 -17.61
C GLY A 175 9.58 0.92 -17.71
N GLU A 176 9.23 0.30 -16.58
CA GLU A 176 8.51 -0.97 -16.53
C GLU A 176 7.20 -0.85 -15.73
N VAL A 177 6.38 -1.89 -15.84
CA VAL A 177 5.21 -2.08 -14.99
C VAL A 177 5.59 -3.04 -13.86
N GLY A 178 5.40 -2.61 -12.62
CA GLY A 178 5.66 -3.42 -11.43
C GLY A 178 4.37 -3.94 -10.82
N ASP A 179 4.33 -5.23 -10.49
CA ASP A 179 3.24 -5.86 -9.76
C ASP A 179 3.59 -5.97 -8.28
N ILE A 180 2.57 -5.80 -7.44
CA ILE A 180 2.64 -6.00 -5.99
C ILE A 180 1.67 -7.12 -5.64
N ASN A 181 2.18 -8.19 -5.07
CA ASN A 181 1.36 -9.29 -4.59
C ASN A 181 1.96 -9.89 -3.31
N ALA A 182 1.14 -9.96 -2.25
CA ALA A 182 1.49 -10.70 -1.05
C ALA A 182 0.24 -11.25 -0.36
N THR A 183 0.37 -12.45 0.19
CA THR A 183 -0.63 -13.08 1.05
C THR A 183 -0.01 -13.36 2.41
N VAL A 184 -0.64 -12.82 3.45
CA VAL A 184 -0.16 -12.95 4.83
C VAL A 184 -1.23 -13.58 5.69
N ALA A 185 -0.87 -14.55 6.51
CA ALA A 185 -1.77 -15.24 7.42
C ALA A 185 -1.57 -14.75 8.87
N TYR A 186 -2.60 -14.18 9.45
CA TYR A 186 -2.70 -13.85 10.89
C TYR A 186 -4.16 -13.81 11.33
N ALA A 187 -4.36 -13.93 12.65
CA ALA A 187 -5.70 -14.02 13.23
C ALA A 187 -6.54 -12.79 12.86
N ASP A 188 -7.81 -13.04 12.54
CA ASP A 188 -8.78 -11.98 12.30
C ASP A 188 -9.13 -11.31 13.65
N PRO A 189 -8.91 -9.99 13.81
CA PRO A 189 -9.21 -9.28 15.04
C PRO A 189 -10.70 -9.31 15.41
N ASP A 190 -11.59 -9.37 14.41
CA ASP A 190 -13.03 -9.41 14.58
C ASP A 190 -13.60 -10.83 14.66
N ALA A 191 -12.74 -11.86 14.56
CA ALA A 191 -13.20 -13.24 14.64
C ALA A 191 -13.76 -13.55 16.05
N PRO A 192 -14.96 -14.11 16.13
CA PRO A 192 -15.51 -14.52 17.43
C PRO A 192 -14.57 -15.52 18.11
N SER A 193 -14.15 -15.22 19.34
CA SER A 193 -13.21 -16.07 20.06
C SER A 193 -13.78 -17.47 20.24
N VAL A 194 -13.00 -18.49 19.89
CA VAL A 194 -13.37 -19.90 20.08
C VAL A 194 -13.73 -20.19 21.55
N ALA A 195 -13.10 -19.47 22.48
CA ALA A 195 -13.38 -19.55 23.90
C ALA A 195 -14.83 -19.14 24.23
N ASN A 196 -15.34 -18.07 23.66
CA ASN A 196 -16.71 -17.61 23.87
C ASN A 196 -17.76 -18.63 23.34
N TRP A 197 -17.45 -19.23 22.19
CA TRP A 197 -18.28 -20.31 21.62
C TRP A 197 -18.25 -21.57 22.47
N ALA A 198 -17.07 -21.97 22.98
CA ALA A 198 -16.92 -23.13 23.85
C ALA A 198 -17.64 -22.94 25.18
N ILE A 199 -17.57 -21.75 25.77
CA ILE A 199 -18.32 -21.40 27.01
C ILE A 199 -19.84 -21.46 26.75
N GLY A 200 -20.31 -20.85 25.68
CA GLY A 200 -21.73 -20.87 25.29
C GLY A 200 -22.26 -22.29 25.11
N LEU A 201 -21.53 -23.13 24.37
CA LEU A 201 -21.88 -24.54 24.19
C LEU A 201 -21.86 -25.31 25.51
N GLY A 202 -20.83 -25.08 26.34
CA GLY A 202 -20.73 -25.70 27.67
C GLY A 202 -21.90 -25.38 28.56
N VAL A 203 -22.40 -24.14 28.59
CA VAL A 203 -23.59 -23.72 29.34
C VAL A 203 -24.85 -24.44 28.83
N VAL A 204 -25.04 -24.51 27.50
CA VAL A 204 -26.17 -25.19 26.90
C VAL A 204 -26.20 -26.69 27.28
N VAL A 205 -25.04 -27.35 27.18
CA VAL A 205 -24.91 -28.77 27.55
C VAL A 205 -25.16 -28.97 29.03
N ALA A 206 -24.64 -28.11 29.89
CA ALA A 206 -24.88 -28.20 31.34
C ALA A 206 -26.37 -28.02 31.70
N LEU A 207 -27.05 -27.07 31.05
CA LEU A 207 -28.49 -26.86 31.24
C LEU A 207 -29.31 -28.08 30.76
N ALA A 208 -28.99 -28.62 29.59
CA ALA A 208 -29.64 -29.82 29.08
C ALA A 208 -29.45 -31.04 30.02
N ALA A 209 -28.24 -31.22 30.54
CA ALA A 209 -27.96 -32.28 31.53
C ALA A 209 -28.73 -32.06 32.82
N ALA A 210 -28.81 -30.85 33.34
CA ALA A 210 -29.58 -30.51 34.56
C ALA A 210 -31.07 -30.80 34.38
N VAL A 211 -31.66 -30.41 33.23
CA VAL A 211 -33.05 -30.73 32.88
C VAL A 211 -33.30 -32.25 32.83
N GLY A 212 -32.36 -32.97 32.19
CA GLY A 212 -32.44 -34.46 32.12
C GLY A 212 -32.40 -35.10 33.48
N VAL A 213 -31.53 -34.67 34.40
CA VAL A 213 -31.44 -35.15 35.78
C VAL A 213 -32.72 -34.86 36.57
N VAL A 214 -33.27 -33.66 36.44
CA VAL A 214 -34.53 -33.28 37.12
C VAL A 214 -35.70 -34.11 36.60
N ALA A 215 -35.80 -34.29 35.28
CA ALA A 215 -36.85 -35.13 34.67
C ALA A 215 -36.73 -36.60 35.11
N ALA A 216 -35.53 -37.16 35.15
CA ALA A 216 -35.26 -38.52 35.61
C ALA A 216 -35.61 -38.70 37.10
N ARG A 217 -35.35 -37.70 37.95
CA ARG A 217 -35.74 -37.73 39.37
C ARG A 217 -37.24 -37.63 39.55
N ARG A 218 -37.96 -36.86 38.77
CA ARG A 218 -39.44 -36.75 38.81
C ARG A 218 -40.16 -38.02 38.35
N ASN A 219 -39.56 -38.77 37.39
CA ASN A 219 -40.16 -39.95 36.81
C ASN A 219 -39.65 -41.27 37.47
N ARG A 220 -39.06 -41.21 38.65
CA ARG A 220 -38.73 -42.43 39.40
C ARG A 220 -40.02 -43.12 39.82
N ASN A 221 -40.40 -44.17 39.10
CA ASN A 221 -41.47 -45.08 39.55
C ASN A 221 -41.07 -45.75 40.86
N PRO A 222 -41.98 -45.86 41.84
CA PRO A 222 -41.67 -46.60 43.05
C PRO A 222 -41.43 -48.07 42.71
N PRO A 223 -40.52 -48.78 43.43
CA PRO A 223 -40.23 -50.18 43.17
C PRO A 223 -41.51 -51.02 43.36
N VAL A 224 -41.82 -51.83 42.36
CA VAL A 224 -42.95 -52.77 42.40
C VAL A 224 -42.57 -53.88 43.36
N SER A 225 -43.19 -53.93 44.52
CA SER A 225 -43.02 -55.04 45.48
C SER A 225 -43.56 -56.33 44.87
N PRO A 226 -42.81 -57.46 44.85
CA PRO A 226 -43.30 -58.72 44.38
C PRO A 226 -44.36 -59.21 45.34
N ARG A 227 -45.58 -59.50 44.85
CA ARG A 227 -46.67 -60.17 45.63
C ARG A 227 -46.22 -61.61 45.84
N VAL A 228 -45.89 -61.95 47.12
CA VAL A 228 -45.71 -63.37 47.53
C VAL A 228 -47.08 -63.98 47.66
N ARG A 229 -47.33 -65.11 47.02
CA ARG A 229 -48.45 -66.05 47.25
C ARG A 229 -48.00 -67.09 48.20
#